data_499fbea3e55f7643ed3d98c047a7b176
#
_entry.id   499fbea3e55f7643ed3d98c047a7b176
#
_cell.length_a   1.000
_cell.length_b   1.000
_cell.length_c   1.000
_cell.angle_alpha   90.00
_cell.angle_beta   90.00
_cell.angle_gamma   90.00
#
_symmetry.space_group_name_H-M   'P 1'
#
loop_
_entity.id
_entity.type
_entity.pdbx_description
1 polymer ?
#
loop_
_entity_poly.entity_id
_entity_poly.type
_entity_poly.pdbx_seq_one_letter_code
_entity_poly.pdbx_strand_id
1 'polypeptide(L)'
;MKIRFAILAGLLVVGLLSGLPVQAQQAAGHVERQKGPASRSTAAVTIDLAEGGRIFVGDEIRTGPGARLQIRFDDESMLTLGENALITIDQFVYAPSGDSSQALAIAQGVFRFAAGQIGKLAPDNVALETPVAVVGIRGTVFLGGELTVGMPAGQPHYGF
;
A
#
# COMPACT_ATOMS: atom_id res chain seq x y z
N MET A 1 33.09 53.83 -50.49
CA MET A 1 31.78 53.18 -50.33
C MET A 1 31.98 51.97 -49.40
N LYS A 2 31.65 52.06 -48.12
CA LYS A 2 31.94 51.02 -47.08
C LYS A 2 30.61 50.43 -46.63
N ILE A 3 30.37 49.21 -47.02
CA ILE A 3 29.19 48.46 -46.62
C ILE A 3 29.48 47.76 -45.31
N ARG A 4 28.80 48.15 -44.25
CA ARG A 4 28.87 47.51 -42.93
C ARG A 4 27.86 46.37 -42.85
N PHE A 5 28.34 45.14 -42.82
CA PHE A 5 27.54 43.96 -42.48
C PHE A 5 27.33 43.91 -40.97
N ALA A 6 26.10 44.06 -40.53
CA ALA A 6 25.67 43.81 -39.17
C ALA A 6 25.29 42.34 -39.04
N ILE A 7 26.06 41.55 -38.32
CA ILE A 7 25.77 40.15 -37.99
C ILE A 7 24.83 40.18 -36.79
N LEU A 8 23.57 39.76 -37.00
CA LEU A 8 22.59 39.58 -35.97
C LEU A 8 22.79 38.20 -35.37
N ALA A 9 23.44 38.11 -34.23
CA ALA A 9 23.59 36.86 -33.46
C ALA A 9 22.26 36.55 -32.77
N GLY A 10 21.45 35.68 -33.35
CA GLY A 10 20.24 35.13 -32.74
C GLY A 10 20.64 34.12 -31.65
N LEU A 11 20.45 34.49 -30.40
CA LEU A 11 20.67 33.61 -29.22
C LEU A 11 19.50 32.62 -29.14
N LEU A 12 19.71 31.40 -29.62
CA LEU A 12 18.75 30.30 -29.48
C LEU A 12 18.84 29.75 -28.04
N VAL A 13 17.98 30.24 -27.15
CA VAL A 13 17.82 29.67 -25.80
C VAL A 13 16.99 28.40 -25.94
N VAL A 14 17.67 27.27 -26.10
CA VAL A 14 17.05 25.95 -25.97
C VAL A 14 16.85 25.72 -24.47
N GLY A 15 15.62 25.98 -23.99
CA GLY A 15 15.20 25.64 -22.64
C GLY A 15 15.21 24.13 -22.48
N LEU A 16 16.21 23.58 -21.77
CA LEU A 16 16.16 22.21 -21.25
C LEU A 16 15.04 22.12 -20.21
N LEU A 17 13.85 21.71 -20.65
CA LEU A 17 12.86 21.17 -19.72
C LEU A 17 13.42 19.85 -19.21
N SER A 18 14.12 19.92 -18.07
CA SER A 18 14.49 18.74 -17.27
C SER A 18 13.20 18.18 -16.72
N GLY A 19 12.56 17.28 -17.47
CA GLY A 19 11.48 16.45 -16.97
C GLY A 19 12.00 15.65 -15.78
N LEU A 20 11.55 16.00 -14.57
CA LEU A 20 11.80 15.17 -13.39
C LEU A 20 11.25 13.78 -13.68
N PRO A 21 12.00 12.69 -13.43
CA PRO A 21 11.47 11.36 -13.60
C PRO A 21 10.28 11.20 -12.67
N VAL A 22 9.09 11.11 -13.24
CA VAL A 22 7.91 10.64 -12.50
C VAL A 22 8.21 9.18 -12.18
N GLN A 23 8.62 8.91 -10.96
CA GLN A 23 8.72 7.52 -10.50
C GLN A 23 7.32 6.93 -10.53
N ALA A 24 7.09 6.02 -11.47
CA ALA A 24 5.86 5.25 -11.50
C ALA A 24 5.76 4.45 -10.19
N GLN A 25 4.75 4.73 -9.36
CA GLN A 25 4.49 3.94 -8.16
C GLN A 25 4.25 2.49 -8.56
N GLN A 26 4.90 1.56 -7.86
CA GLN A 26 4.72 0.14 -8.10
C GLN A 26 3.33 -0.28 -7.63
N ALA A 27 2.53 -0.80 -8.55
CA ALA A 27 1.22 -1.34 -8.22
C ALA A 27 1.36 -2.59 -7.36
N ALA A 28 0.50 -2.73 -6.36
CA ALA A 28 0.46 -3.87 -5.46
C ALA A 28 -0.85 -4.66 -5.56
N GLY A 29 -1.95 -4.00 -5.96
CA GLY A 29 -3.25 -4.63 -6.04
C GLY A 29 -4.38 -3.65 -6.33
N HIS A 30 -5.58 -4.03 -5.93
CA HIS A 30 -6.79 -3.21 -6.10
C HIS A 30 -7.80 -3.47 -4.98
N VAL A 31 -8.73 -2.54 -4.83
CA VAL A 31 -9.88 -2.68 -3.94
C VAL A 31 -10.85 -3.69 -4.53
N GLU A 32 -11.04 -4.81 -3.85
CA GLU A 32 -12.00 -5.86 -4.25
C GLU A 32 -13.42 -5.52 -3.85
N ARG A 33 -13.59 -5.03 -2.60
CA ARG A 33 -14.88 -4.61 -2.03
C ARG A 33 -14.69 -3.50 -1.02
N GLN A 34 -15.68 -2.62 -0.96
CA GLN A 34 -15.70 -1.53 0.00
C GLN A 34 -17.10 -1.29 0.55
N LYS A 35 -17.16 -1.01 1.85
CA LYS A 35 -18.33 -0.48 2.54
C LYS A 35 -17.85 0.63 3.47
N GLY A 36 -18.52 1.78 3.43
CA GLY A 36 -18.17 2.95 4.24
C GLY A 36 -16.93 3.71 3.74
N PRO A 37 -16.47 4.73 4.47
CA PRO A 37 -15.38 5.59 4.03
C PRO A 37 -14.03 4.88 4.12
N ALA A 38 -13.24 4.96 3.05
CA ALA A 38 -11.86 4.52 3.01
C ALA A 38 -11.05 5.42 2.07
N SER A 39 -9.79 5.64 2.40
CA SER A 39 -8.87 6.44 1.60
C SER A 39 -7.49 5.82 1.55
N ARG A 40 -6.72 6.19 0.52
CA ARG A 40 -5.29 5.99 0.48
C ARG A 40 -4.58 7.33 0.42
N SER A 41 -3.45 7.45 1.07
CA SER A 41 -2.61 8.64 1.01
C SER A 41 -1.16 8.28 0.70
N THR A 42 -0.53 9.18 -0.02
CA THR A 42 0.91 9.25 -0.20
C THR A 42 1.40 10.56 0.42
N ALA A 43 2.69 10.81 0.46
CA ALA A 43 3.25 12.05 1.01
C ALA A 43 2.62 13.34 0.45
N ALA A 44 2.03 13.29 -0.75
CA ALA A 44 1.53 14.47 -1.47
C ALA A 44 0.01 14.57 -1.58
N VAL A 45 -0.71 13.44 -1.55
CA VAL A 45 -2.13 13.38 -1.95
C VAL A 45 -2.89 12.32 -1.15
N THR A 46 -4.12 12.65 -0.76
CA THR A 46 -5.11 11.69 -0.24
C THR A 46 -6.21 11.51 -1.27
N ILE A 47 -6.58 10.27 -1.54
CA ILE A 47 -7.58 9.88 -2.55
C ILE A 47 -8.58 8.94 -1.88
N ASP A 48 -9.86 9.21 -2.03
CA ASP A 48 -10.90 8.28 -1.60
C ASP A 48 -10.85 7.00 -2.42
N LEU A 49 -10.96 5.87 -1.74
CA LEU A 49 -11.00 4.57 -2.38
C LEU A 49 -12.40 4.23 -2.85
N ALA A 50 -12.48 3.46 -3.92
CA ALA A 50 -13.68 2.82 -4.43
C ALA A 50 -13.33 1.42 -4.94
N GLU A 51 -14.33 0.56 -5.12
CA GLU A 51 -14.13 -0.76 -5.74
C GLU A 51 -13.44 -0.63 -7.09
N GLY A 52 -12.45 -1.48 -7.35
CA GLY A 52 -11.56 -1.42 -8.51
C GLY A 52 -10.40 -0.41 -8.39
N GLY A 53 -10.40 0.46 -7.37
CA GLY A 53 -9.33 1.44 -7.15
C GLY A 53 -7.96 0.75 -6.95
N ARG A 54 -6.92 1.26 -7.63
CA ARG A 54 -5.55 0.70 -7.55
C ARG A 54 -4.88 1.06 -6.23
N ILE A 55 -4.11 0.11 -5.71
CA ILE A 55 -3.29 0.23 -4.50
C ILE A 55 -1.83 0.08 -4.93
N PHE A 56 -0.95 0.87 -4.32
CA PHE A 56 0.46 0.94 -4.67
C PHE A 56 1.35 0.72 -3.44
N VAL A 57 2.58 0.34 -3.68
CA VAL A 57 3.62 0.33 -2.64
C VAL A 57 3.84 1.76 -2.14
N GLY A 58 3.93 1.91 -0.83
CA GLY A 58 4.04 3.20 -0.14
C GLY A 58 2.70 3.86 0.17
N ASP A 59 1.56 3.29 -0.25
CA ASP A 59 0.25 3.81 0.15
C ASP A 59 0.00 3.57 1.64
N GLU A 60 -0.41 4.61 2.33
CA GLU A 60 -1.05 4.53 3.64
C GLU A 60 -2.56 4.43 3.43
N ILE A 61 -3.17 3.37 3.90
CA ILE A 61 -4.60 3.10 3.75
C ILE A 61 -5.31 3.28 5.08
N ARG A 62 -6.38 4.05 5.06
CA ARG A 62 -7.18 4.38 6.23
C ARG A 62 -8.65 4.03 5.98
N THR A 63 -9.27 3.37 6.96
CA THR A 63 -10.72 3.15 7.00
C THR A 63 -11.36 4.00 8.10
N GLY A 64 -12.55 4.50 7.85
CA GLY A 64 -13.31 5.27 8.82
C GLY A 64 -14.28 4.43 9.66
N PRO A 65 -15.12 5.08 10.48
CA PRO A 65 -16.13 4.40 11.31
C PRO A 65 -17.11 3.58 10.48
N GLY A 66 -17.42 2.36 10.93
CA GLY A 66 -18.33 1.42 10.26
C GLY A 66 -17.85 0.92 8.91
N ALA A 67 -16.63 1.26 8.50
CA ALA A 67 -16.09 0.85 7.22
C ALA A 67 -15.59 -0.59 7.23
N ARG A 68 -15.60 -1.18 6.04
CA ARG A 68 -14.95 -2.44 5.73
C ARG A 68 -14.31 -2.35 4.35
N LEU A 69 -13.04 -2.68 4.25
CA LEU A 69 -12.28 -2.64 3.01
C LEU A 69 -11.64 -3.99 2.75
N GLN A 70 -11.77 -4.49 1.55
CA GLN A 70 -11.12 -5.70 1.08
C GLN A 70 -10.21 -5.35 -0.08
N ILE A 71 -8.93 -5.66 0.06
CA ILE A 71 -7.89 -5.46 -0.95
C ILE A 71 -7.43 -6.81 -1.45
N ARG A 72 -7.42 -6.97 -2.78
CA ARG A 72 -6.79 -8.10 -3.45
C ARG A 72 -5.46 -7.63 -4.02
N PHE A 73 -4.38 -8.25 -3.59
CA PHE A 73 -3.05 -8.03 -4.16
C PHE A 73 -2.87 -8.79 -5.48
N ASP A 74 -1.90 -8.39 -6.27
CA ASP A 74 -1.64 -8.99 -7.59
C ASP A 74 -1.09 -10.44 -7.49
N ASP A 75 -0.66 -10.89 -6.30
CA ASP A 75 -0.32 -12.30 -5.99
C ASP A 75 -1.52 -13.13 -5.47
N GLU A 76 -2.72 -12.58 -5.58
CA GLU A 76 -3.97 -13.16 -5.06
C GLU A 76 -4.07 -13.21 -3.52
N SER A 77 -3.13 -12.65 -2.78
CA SER A 77 -3.32 -12.46 -1.33
C SER A 77 -4.45 -11.47 -1.07
N MET A 78 -5.11 -11.62 0.07
CA MET A 78 -6.27 -10.81 0.41
C MET A 78 -6.15 -10.22 1.79
N LEU A 79 -6.27 -8.90 1.89
CA LEU A 79 -6.33 -8.16 3.13
C LEU A 79 -7.73 -7.60 3.34
N THR A 80 -8.32 -7.92 4.47
CA THR A 80 -9.60 -7.32 4.89
C THR A 80 -9.36 -6.47 6.12
N LEU A 81 -9.77 -5.22 6.05
CA LEU A 81 -9.70 -4.24 7.14
C LEU A 81 -11.09 -3.99 7.72
N GLY A 82 -11.16 -3.90 9.03
CA GLY A 82 -12.31 -3.38 9.76
C GLY A 82 -12.36 -1.86 9.77
N GLU A 83 -13.20 -1.31 10.63
CA GLU A 83 -13.28 0.13 10.83
C GLU A 83 -12.06 0.70 11.57
N ASN A 84 -11.81 1.99 11.35
CA ASN A 84 -10.73 2.75 12.00
C ASN A 84 -9.35 2.09 11.88
N ALA A 85 -9.13 1.35 10.80
CA ALA A 85 -7.84 0.73 10.52
C ALA A 85 -6.89 1.71 9.82
N LEU A 86 -5.60 1.53 10.12
CA LEU A 86 -4.50 2.25 9.49
C LEU A 86 -3.40 1.25 9.14
N ILE A 87 -3.08 1.14 7.86
CA ILE A 87 -2.01 0.28 7.36
C ILE A 87 -1.16 0.99 6.31
N THR A 88 0.08 0.55 6.18
CA THR A 88 0.98 0.95 5.09
C THR A 88 1.39 -0.28 4.28
N ILE A 89 1.45 -0.13 2.97
CA ILE A 89 1.99 -1.13 2.05
C ILE A 89 3.50 -0.88 1.92
N ASP A 90 4.32 -1.48 2.79
CA ASP A 90 5.75 -1.17 2.83
C ASP A 90 6.51 -1.82 1.68
N GLN A 91 6.15 -3.06 1.35
CA GLN A 91 6.79 -3.80 0.28
C GLN A 91 5.81 -4.74 -0.41
N PHE A 92 5.89 -4.80 -1.72
CA PHE A 92 5.21 -5.80 -2.53
C PHE A 92 6.03 -6.05 -3.80
N VAL A 93 6.62 -7.22 -3.89
CA VAL A 93 7.32 -7.70 -5.10
C VAL A 93 6.77 -9.07 -5.43
N TYR A 94 6.11 -9.19 -6.56
CA TYR A 94 5.60 -10.45 -7.05
C TYR A 94 6.26 -10.82 -8.37
N ALA A 95 7.14 -11.83 -8.32
CA ALA A 95 7.84 -12.39 -9.45
C ALA A 95 7.70 -13.93 -9.40
N PRO A 96 6.83 -14.54 -10.23
CA PRO A 96 6.57 -16.00 -10.17
C PRO A 96 7.80 -16.88 -10.34
N SER A 97 8.88 -16.34 -10.92
CA SER A 97 10.16 -17.05 -11.16
C SER A 97 11.35 -16.42 -10.43
N GLY A 98 11.12 -15.53 -9.47
CA GLY A 98 12.17 -14.78 -8.78
C GLY A 98 11.90 -14.57 -7.30
N ASP A 99 12.62 -13.64 -6.71
CA ASP A 99 12.46 -13.27 -5.31
C ASP A 99 11.16 -12.48 -5.14
N SER A 100 10.17 -13.11 -4.51
CA SER A 100 8.90 -12.48 -4.16
C SER A 100 8.88 -12.12 -2.68
N SER A 101 8.31 -10.96 -2.33
CA SER A 101 8.22 -10.50 -0.95
C SER A 101 7.02 -9.59 -0.73
N GLN A 102 6.47 -9.61 0.48
CA GLN A 102 5.39 -8.73 0.90
C GLN A 102 5.58 -8.32 2.35
N ALA A 103 5.50 -7.02 2.62
CA ALA A 103 5.50 -6.47 3.96
C ALA A 103 4.41 -5.41 4.12
N LEU A 104 3.63 -5.53 5.19
CA LEU A 104 2.55 -4.62 5.55
C LEU A 104 2.78 -4.13 6.98
N ALA A 105 2.77 -2.82 7.20
CA ALA A 105 2.77 -2.24 8.54
C ALA A 105 1.34 -1.91 8.95
N ILE A 106 0.87 -2.52 10.02
CA ILE A 106 -0.48 -2.33 10.55
C ILE A 106 -0.36 -1.51 11.83
N ALA A 107 -0.64 -0.22 11.73
CA ALA A 107 -0.53 0.68 12.87
C ALA A 107 -1.74 0.60 13.80
N GLN A 108 -2.93 0.28 13.27
CA GLN A 108 -4.18 0.28 14.02
C GLN A 108 -5.26 -0.55 13.34
N GLY A 109 -6.21 -1.05 14.12
CA GLY A 109 -7.46 -1.64 13.64
C GLY A 109 -7.44 -3.16 13.59
N VAL A 110 -8.59 -3.73 13.25
CA VAL A 110 -8.78 -5.17 13.08
C VAL A 110 -8.57 -5.53 11.61
N PHE A 111 -7.84 -6.60 11.37
CA PHE A 111 -7.57 -7.06 10.03
C PHE A 111 -7.60 -8.58 9.91
N ARG A 112 -7.79 -9.06 8.70
CA ARG A 112 -7.64 -10.44 8.29
C ARG A 112 -6.78 -10.48 7.04
N PHE A 113 -5.69 -11.21 7.09
CA PHE A 113 -4.82 -11.46 5.95
C PHE A 113 -4.92 -12.92 5.51
N ALA A 114 -5.13 -13.16 4.23
CA ALA A 114 -5.06 -14.48 3.61
C ALA A 114 -3.91 -14.48 2.60
N ALA A 115 -2.92 -15.32 2.83
CA ALA A 115 -1.74 -15.40 1.99
C ALA A 115 -2.08 -15.89 0.57
N GLY A 116 -1.46 -15.25 -0.42
CA GLY A 116 -1.56 -15.58 -1.84
C GLY A 116 -0.40 -16.43 -2.33
N GLN A 117 0.06 -16.16 -3.54
CA GLN A 117 1.13 -16.91 -4.20
C GLN A 117 2.49 -16.69 -3.52
N ILE A 118 2.78 -15.45 -3.06
CA ILE A 118 4.03 -15.17 -2.33
C ILE A 118 4.12 -16.04 -1.08
N GLY A 119 3.04 -16.13 -0.31
CA GLY A 119 3.02 -16.97 0.90
C GLY A 119 3.18 -18.47 0.63
N LYS A 120 2.88 -18.94 -0.57
CA LYS A 120 3.10 -20.33 -0.99
C LYS A 120 4.52 -20.57 -1.49
N LEU A 121 5.07 -19.63 -2.26
CA LEU A 121 6.37 -19.75 -2.92
C LEU A 121 7.53 -19.36 -1.99
N ALA A 122 7.33 -18.34 -1.17
CA ALA A 122 8.34 -17.75 -0.30
C ALA A 122 7.70 -17.31 1.04
N PRO A 123 7.25 -18.27 1.89
CA PRO A 123 6.52 -17.95 3.13
C PRO A 123 7.34 -17.11 4.11
N ASP A 124 8.64 -17.24 4.11
CA ASP A 124 9.54 -16.47 4.98
C ASP A 124 9.68 -15.00 4.54
N ASN A 125 9.22 -14.67 3.32
CA ASN A 125 9.26 -13.32 2.75
C ASN A 125 7.91 -12.58 2.92
N VAL A 126 6.97 -13.10 3.69
CA VAL A 126 5.73 -12.40 4.05
C VAL A 126 5.80 -11.95 5.50
N ALA A 127 5.76 -10.65 5.73
CA ALA A 127 5.81 -10.05 7.05
C ALA A 127 4.61 -9.11 7.29
N LEU A 128 4.03 -9.22 8.48
CA LEU A 128 3.08 -8.24 9.01
C LEU A 128 3.71 -7.59 10.24
N GLU A 129 3.93 -6.29 10.16
CA GLU A 129 4.46 -5.49 11.26
C GLU A 129 3.30 -4.83 12.01
N THR A 130 3.31 -4.96 13.32
CA THR A 130 2.37 -4.28 14.22
C THR A 130 3.16 -3.47 15.25
N PRO A 131 2.56 -2.54 15.98
CA PRO A 131 3.26 -1.76 17.01
C PRO A 131 3.96 -2.61 18.10
N VAL A 132 3.56 -3.87 18.25
CA VAL A 132 4.05 -4.75 19.32
C VAL A 132 4.81 -5.98 18.80
N ALA A 133 4.74 -6.30 17.52
CA ALA A 133 5.38 -7.49 16.96
C ALA A 133 5.56 -7.43 15.45
N VAL A 134 6.56 -8.14 14.94
CA VAL A 134 6.68 -8.53 13.53
C VAL A 134 6.27 -9.99 13.42
N VAL A 135 5.27 -10.27 12.61
CA VAL A 135 4.71 -11.62 12.45
C VAL A 135 5.02 -12.13 11.05
N GLY A 136 5.85 -13.15 10.96
CA GLY A 136 6.04 -13.93 9.73
C GLY A 136 4.84 -14.84 9.49
N ILE A 137 4.29 -14.84 8.29
CA ILE A 137 3.10 -15.61 7.94
C ILE A 137 3.52 -16.97 7.37
N ARG A 138 3.35 -18.01 8.17
CA ARG A 138 3.43 -19.42 7.73
C ARG A 138 2.03 -20.02 7.79
N GLY A 139 1.28 -19.92 6.71
CA GLY A 139 -0.08 -20.45 6.68
C GLY A 139 -1.01 -19.66 5.78
N THR A 140 -2.27 -20.10 5.70
CA THR A 140 -3.19 -19.57 4.70
C THR A 140 -3.95 -18.33 5.18
N VAL A 141 -4.19 -18.18 6.48
CA VAL A 141 -5.00 -17.08 7.04
C VAL A 141 -4.46 -16.63 8.39
N PHE A 142 -4.30 -15.33 8.53
CA PHE A 142 -3.95 -14.68 9.79
C PHE A 142 -5.01 -13.63 10.15
N LEU A 143 -5.42 -13.60 11.42
CA LEU A 143 -6.34 -12.62 11.99
C LEU A 143 -5.60 -11.87 13.08
N GLY A 144 -5.66 -10.54 13.05
CA GLY A 144 -5.05 -9.70 14.05
C GLY A 144 -5.81 -8.40 14.25
N GLY A 145 -5.50 -7.70 15.31
CA GLY A 145 -6.05 -6.37 15.56
C GLY A 145 -5.92 -5.98 17.01
N GLU A 146 -5.91 -4.68 17.25
CA GLU A 146 -6.01 -4.10 18.57
C GLU A 146 -7.49 -3.93 18.92
N LEU A 147 -7.98 -4.73 19.86
CA LEU A 147 -9.32 -4.61 20.40
C LEU A 147 -9.31 -3.52 21.49
N THR A 148 -9.46 -2.27 21.07
CA THR A 148 -9.70 -1.14 21.98
C THR A 148 -11.20 -0.85 22.08
N VAL A 149 -12.03 -1.73 22.59
CA VAL A 149 -13.35 -1.30 23.09
C VAL A 149 -13.93 -2.33 24.03
N GLY A 150 -14.07 -1.94 25.32
CA GLY A 150 -15.17 -2.36 26.19
C GLY A 150 -15.42 -3.85 26.35
N MET A 151 -14.36 -4.67 26.48
CA MET A 151 -14.53 -6.00 27.05
C MET A 151 -14.73 -5.88 28.56
N PRO A 152 -15.77 -6.50 29.11
CA PRO A 152 -15.88 -6.61 30.57
C PRO A 152 -14.63 -7.35 31.09
N ALA A 153 -14.05 -6.79 32.15
CA ALA A 153 -12.88 -7.38 32.81
C ALA A 153 -13.19 -8.84 33.17
N GLY A 154 -12.44 -9.78 32.56
CA GLY A 154 -12.53 -11.20 32.91
C GLY A 154 -12.63 -12.20 31.77
N GLN A 155 -12.63 -11.77 30.49
CA GLN A 155 -12.58 -12.74 29.38
C GLN A 155 -11.14 -12.92 28.86
N PRO A 156 -10.67 -14.15 28.64
CA PRO A 156 -9.33 -14.39 28.10
C PRO A 156 -9.26 -13.92 26.66
N HIS A 157 -8.22 -13.14 26.37
CA HIS A 157 -7.91 -12.73 25.00
C HIS A 157 -7.37 -13.92 24.22
N TYR A 158 -8.12 -14.45 23.30
CA TYR A 158 -7.59 -15.35 22.28
C TYR A 158 -7.18 -14.51 21.06
N GLY A 159 -5.95 -14.00 21.11
CA GLY A 159 -5.25 -13.47 19.95
C GLY A 159 -4.42 -14.59 19.35
N PHE A 160 -4.78 -15.07 18.16
CA PHE A 160 -3.95 -15.94 17.32
C PHE A 160 -4.17 -15.60 15.87
#